data_362260e88aa9b1e9da06d097b927da1b
#
_entry.id   362260e88aa9b1e9da06d097b927da1b
#
_cell.length_a   1.000
_cell.length_b   1.000
_cell.length_c   1.000
_cell.angle_alpha   90.00
_cell.angle_beta   90.00
_cell.angle_gamma   90.00
#
_symmetry.space_group_name_H-M   'P 1'
#
loop_
_entity.id
_entity.type
_entity.pdbx_description
1 polymer ?
#
loop_
_entity_poly.entity_id
_entity_poly.type
_entity_poly.pdbx_seq_one_letter_code
_entity_poly.pdbx_strand_id
1 'polypeptide(L)'
;MTKNIRMISSAFALMAAVLACALPGGGGQPSSAPNEVETIVAATLQALTPAPGAGATSTSVPEAPAVLPRSLYFLTNDSIGNTQVFRLSRDGVTLIQITAEASAVRAYDVSPVDGSLAYVVNNQLLFILADGSGRRVLADGGPVDPNNEFATSMSNPVFAPNGQTVAYGMNGVNLISIASGVSNLVLPTNPGDIAFGQPPEMYLPRAYSPDGTKLVVTVAIPNSDGISSGIYNIATATLTRLSGGDGARLCCVAQAWTLDSSSLYVGIPFLGMFSSGLWRADAATGDLTTLLPTEAGGGNYNLADYPFLAPDGQLYFFFASLPAPDGFIDNAPLQIVRAAPDGVTGRTVLRPETFGVLNEALWAPDASAVVTVMASGPSVYEGGALQLYFTDGAKSMIPLAPFGKQLRWGP
;
A
#
# COMPACT_ATOMS: atom_id res chain seq x y z
N MET A 1 -37.86 -45.50 6.96
CA MET A 1 -37.07 -46.21 7.99
C MET A 1 -36.01 -47.12 7.32
N THR A 2 -35.21 -46.64 6.35
CA THR A 2 -34.20 -47.44 5.59
C THR A 2 -33.03 -46.58 5.06
N LYS A 3 -32.50 -45.63 5.87
CA LYS A 3 -31.36 -44.83 5.46
C LYS A 3 -30.16 -44.85 6.42
N ASN A 4 -30.24 -45.52 7.58
CA ASN A 4 -29.19 -45.46 8.60
C ASN A 4 -28.35 -46.74 8.74
N ILE A 5 -28.47 -47.71 7.85
CA ILE A 5 -27.74 -49.01 7.97
C ILE A 5 -26.45 -49.02 7.12
N ARG A 6 -26.24 -48.05 6.21
CA ARG A 6 -25.02 -48.03 5.34
C ARG A 6 -23.83 -47.29 5.93
N MET A 7 -23.98 -46.54 7.02
CA MET A 7 -22.87 -45.82 7.67
C MET A 7 -22.11 -46.61 8.76
N ILE A 8 -22.63 -47.71 9.22
CA ILE A 8 -22.00 -48.53 10.27
C ILE A 8 -21.02 -49.55 9.72
N SER A 9 -21.16 -49.94 8.46
CA SER A 9 -20.28 -50.92 7.83
C SER A 9 -18.90 -50.39 7.41
N SER A 10 -18.73 -49.09 7.25
CA SER A 10 -17.44 -48.50 6.83
C SER A 10 -16.46 -48.21 8.00
N ALA A 11 -16.96 -48.16 9.24
CA ALA A 11 -16.13 -47.91 10.41
C ALA A 11 -15.41 -49.17 10.94
N PHE A 12 -15.93 -50.38 10.61
CA PHE A 12 -15.32 -51.63 11.04
C PHE A 12 -14.19 -52.14 10.17
N ALA A 13 -14.12 -51.70 8.91
CA ALA A 13 -13.06 -52.10 7.99
C ALA A 13 -11.74 -51.36 8.21
N LEU A 14 -11.76 -50.19 8.89
CA LEU A 14 -10.54 -49.39 9.12
C LEU A 14 -9.81 -49.78 10.43
N MET A 15 -10.47 -50.50 11.34
CA MET A 15 -9.86 -50.94 12.61
C MET A 15 -9.12 -52.30 12.54
N ALA A 16 -9.27 -53.06 11.45
CA ALA A 16 -8.62 -54.36 11.30
C ALA A 16 -7.21 -54.28 10.64
N ALA A 17 -6.79 -53.10 10.15
CA ALA A 17 -5.51 -52.95 9.46
C ALA A 17 -4.33 -52.48 10.36
N VAL A 18 -4.56 -52.18 11.62
CA VAL A 18 -3.52 -51.59 12.52
C VAL A 18 -2.95 -52.63 13.52
N LEU A 19 -3.41 -53.86 13.52
CA LEU A 19 -3.02 -54.87 14.54
C LEU A 19 -2.08 -56.00 14.03
N ALA A 20 -1.44 -55.84 12.87
CA ALA A 20 -0.62 -56.89 12.28
C ALA A 20 0.91 -56.72 12.41
N CYS A 21 1.43 -55.81 13.23
CA CYS A 21 2.87 -55.60 13.41
C CYS A 21 3.27 -55.49 14.89
N ALA A 22 3.01 -56.50 15.71
CA ALA A 22 3.72 -56.64 17.02
C ALA A 22 3.66 -58.06 17.49
N LEU A 23 4.67 -58.86 17.13
CA LEU A 23 5.03 -60.08 17.86
C LEU A 23 6.55 -60.12 18.04
N PRO A 24 7.07 -60.28 19.29
CA PRO A 24 8.49 -60.46 19.55
C PRO A 24 8.81 -61.95 19.51
N GLY A 25 9.71 -62.35 18.66
CA GLY A 25 10.31 -63.69 18.66
C GLY A 25 11.77 -63.59 19.05
N GLY A 26 12.09 -64.14 20.22
CA GLY A 26 13.45 -64.21 20.73
C GLY A 26 14.26 -65.39 20.16
N GLY A 27 15.57 -65.27 20.25
CA GLY A 27 16.47 -66.41 20.33
C GLY A 27 17.52 -66.52 19.27
N GLY A 28 18.82 -66.44 19.66
CA GLY A 28 19.91 -67.13 19.02
C GLY A 28 20.86 -66.33 18.14
N GLN A 29 21.98 -65.90 18.70
CA GLN A 29 23.18 -65.58 17.89
C GLN A 29 23.73 -66.81 17.19
N PRO A 30 24.26 -66.70 15.97
CA PRO A 30 25.66 -66.93 15.76
C PRO A 30 26.33 -65.77 14.92
N SER A 31 27.58 -65.51 15.29
CA SER A 31 28.49 -64.63 14.57
C SER A 31 28.75 -65.17 13.13
N SER A 32 28.44 -64.37 12.11
CA SER A 32 28.91 -64.61 10.77
C SER A 32 29.63 -63.38 10.25
N ALA A 33 30.74 -63.60 9.62
CA ALA A 33 31.59 -62.59 8.96
C ALA A 33 30.79 -61.73 7.97
N PRO A 34 31.15 -60.45 7.74
CA PRO A 34 30.41 -59.60 6.85
C PRO A 34 30.42 -60.17 5.43
N ASN A 35 29.24 -60.27 4.82
CA ASN A 35 29.03 -60.71 3.46
C ASN A 35 29.69 -59.68 2.49
N GLU A 36 30.40 -60.17 1.47
CA GLU A 36 31.03 -59.38 0.42
C GLU A 36 30.06 -58.40 -0.23
N VAL A 37 28.75 -58.69 -0.27
CA VAL A 37 27.71 -57.85 -0.80
C VAL A 37 27.47 -56.61 0.08
N GLU A 38 27.55 -56.71 1.40
CA GLU A 38 27.40 -55.55 2.31
C GLU A 38 28.61 -54.61 2.19
N THR A 39 29.78 -55.16 1.96
CA THR A 39 31.02 -54.36 1.75
C THR A 39 30.94 -53.57 0.42
N ILE A 40 30.37 -54.14 -0.65
CA ILE A 40 30.21 -53.48 -1.93
C ILE A 40 29.17 -52.36 -1.85
N VAL A 41 28.03 -52.57 -1.14
CA VAL A 41 27.01 -51.56 -0.94
C VAL A 41 27.53 -50.41 -0.10
N ALA A 42 28.30 -50.69 0.95
CA ALA A 42 28.87 -49.63 1.79
C ALA A 42 29.93 -48.81 1.04
N ALA A 43 30.76 -49.46 0.20
CA ALA A 43 31.74 -48.77 -0.64
C ALA A 43 31.09 -47.92 -1.75
N THR A 44 29.96 -48.37 -2.30
CA THR A 44 29.21 -47.62 -3.32
C THR A 44 28.49 -46.40 -2.70
N LEU A 45 27.96 -46.53 -1.49
CA LEU A 45 27.36 -45.40 -0.77
C LEU A 45 28.38 -44.34 -0.31
N GLN A 46 29.60 -44.77 0.07
CA GLN A 46 30.69 -43.85 0.38
C GLN A 46 31.21 -43.08 -0.84
N ALA A 47 31.20 -43.74 -2.02
CA ALA A 47 31.59 -43.09 -3.29
C ALA A 47 30.55 -42.06 -3.80
N LEU A 48 29.29 -42.15 -3.32
CA LEU A 48 28.21 -41.21 -3.66
C LEU A 48 28.03 -40.09 -2.61
N THR A 49 28.77 -40.15 -1.48
CA THR A 49 28.77 -39.07 -0.51
C THR A 49 29.79 -38.02 -0.94
N PRO A 50 29.39 -36.77 -1.26
CA PRO A 50 30.36 -35.73 -1.62
C PRO A 50 31.34 -35.54 -0.47
N ALA A 51 32.62 -35.44 -0.79
CA ALA A 51 33.66 -35.15 0.18
C ALA A 51 33.33 -33.87 0.96
N PRO A 52 33.46 -33.84 2.30
CA PRO A 52 33.29 -32.63 3.06
C PRO A 52 34.44 -31.67 2.75
N GLY A 53 34.19 -30.68 1.88
CA GLY A 53 35.24 -29.70 1.54
C GLY A 53 35.12 -29.00 0.19
N ALA A 54 34.29 -29.51 -0.74
CA ALA A 54 33.93 -28.69 -1.90
C ALA A 54 32.69 -27.87 -1.52
N GLY A 55 32.88 -26.72 -0.86
CA GLY A 55 31.87 -25.70 -0.76
C GLY A 55 31.37 -25.43 -2.17
N ALA A 56 30.12 -25.78 -2.47
CA ALA A 56 29.48 -25.29 -3.67
C ALA A 56 29.53 -23.76 -3.54
N THR A 57 30.49 -23.16 -4.21
CA THR A 57 30.46 -21.73 -4.46
C THR A 57 29.13 -21.52 -5.22
N SER A 58 28.10 -21.05 -4.54
CA SER A 58 26.93 -20.54 -5.20
C SER A 58 27.45 -19.42 -6.11
N THR A 59 27.56 -19.72 -7.38
CA THR A 59 27.81 -18.72 -8.41
C THR A 59 26.59 -17.80 -8.29
N SER A 60 26.75 -16.63 -7.66
CA SER A 60 25.74 -15.61 -7.66
C SER A 60 25.45 -15.30 -9.12
N VAL A 61 24.27 -15.70 -9.60
CA VAL A 61 23.75 -15.18 -10.87
C VAL A 61 23.86 -13.67 -10.74
N PRO A 62 24.54 -12.97 -11.67
CA PRO A 62 24.62 -11.52 -11.61
C PRO A 62 23.20 -10.99 -11.47
N GLU A 63 22.92 -10.27 -10.38
CA GLU A 63 21.65 -9.61 -10.20
C GLU A 63 21.44 -8.65 -11.37
N ALA A 64 20.31 -8.74 -12.07
CA ALA A 64 20.00 -7.84 -13.15
C ALA A 64 20.11 -6.39 -12.63
N PRO A 65 20.62 -5.44 -13.42
CA PRO A 65 20.77 -4.06 -12.96
C PRO A 65 19.43 -3.53 -12.49
N ALA A 66 19.40 -2.98 -11.27
CA ALA A 66 18.19 -2.46 -10.67
C ALA A 66 17.69 -1.23 -11.45
N VAL A 67 16.47 -1.31 -11.95
CA VAL A 67 15.75 -0.22 -12.64
C VAL A 67 14.94 0.60 -11.62
N LEU A 68 14.32 -0.09 -10.64
CA LEU A 68 13.55 0.52 -9.58
C LEU A 68 14.40 0.65 -8.31
N PRO A 69 14.20 1.70 -7.50
CA PRO A 69 14.91 1.88 -6.23
C PRO A 69 14.57 0.78 -5.22
N ARG A 70 13.32 0.32 -5.25
CA ARG A 70 12.74 -0.72 -4.41
C ARG A 70 11.75 -1.55 -5.20
N SER A 71 11.30 -2.68 -4.66
CA SER A 71 10.19 -3.43 -5.26
C SER A 71 8.92 -2.60 -5.23
N LEU A 72 8.19 -2.57 -6.35
CA LEU A 72 6.94 -1.84 -6.50
C LEU A 72 5.76 -2.78 -6.34
N TYR A 73 4.84 -2.46 -5.44
CA TYR A 73 3.59 -3.18 -5.26
C TYR A 73 2.45 -2.36 -5.86
N PHE A 74 1.45 -3.04 -6.44
CA PHE A 74 0.25 -2.41 -6.99
C PHE A 74 -0.89 -3.41 -7.14
N LEU A 75 -2.11 -2.91 -7.23
CA LEU A 75 -3.28 -3.70 -7.59
C LEU A 75 -3.39 -3.79 -9.10
N THR A 76 -3.55 -5.01 -9.61
CA THR A 76 -3.93 -5.29 -11.00
C THR A 76 -4.73 -6.58 -11.07
N ASN A 77 -5.32 -6.90 -12.22
CA ASN A 77 -6.13 -8.11 -12.37
C ASN A 77 -5.25 -9.33 -12.60
N ASP A 78 -5.63 -10.44 -11.98
CA ASP A 78 -5.09 -11.76 -12.28
C ASP A 78 -5.64 -12.34 -13.61
N SER A 79 -5.27 -13.57 -13.93
CA SER A 79 -5.67 -14.25 -15.18
C SER A 79 -7.17 -14.53 -15.29
N ILE A 80 -7.94 -14.47 -14.18
CA ILE A 80 -9.39 -14.67 -14.16
C ILE A 80 -10.17 -13.37 -13.95
N GLY A 81 -9.48 -12.23 -13.92
CA GLY A 81 -10.07 -10.90 -13.84
C GLY A 81 -10.31 -10.38 -12.42
N ASN A 82 -9.85 -11.07 -11.37
CA ASN A 82 -9.92 -10.56 -10.00
C ASN A 82 -8.75 -9.62 -9.70
N THR A 83 -9.04 -8.50 -9.10
CA THR A 83 -8.00 -7.58 -8.62
C THR A 83 -7.21 -8.20 -7.47
N GLN A 84 -5.89 -8.28 -7.63
CA GLN A 84 -4.96 -8.85 -6.66
C GLN A 84 -3.78 -7.92 -6.45
N VAL A 85 -3.00 -8.14 -5.39
CA VAL A 85 -1.74 -7.44 -5.16
C VAL A 85 -0.61 -8.15 -5.90
N PHE A 86 0.09 -7.41 -6.73
CA PHE A 86 1.29 -7.86 -7.43
C PHE A 86 2.50 -7.06 -6.97
N ARG A 87 3.67 -7.69 -7.04
CA ARG A 87 4.97 -7.09 -6.80
C ARG A 87 5.81 -7.14 -8.06
N LEU A 88 6.25 -5.98 -8.53
CA LEU A 88 7.28 -5.85 -9.55
C LEU A 88 8.65 -5.75 -8.89
N SER A 89 9.55 -6.63 -9.23
CA SER A 89 10.91 -6.67 -8.70
C SER A 89 11.72 -5.44 -9.14
N ARG A 90 12.85 -5.19 -8.49
CA ARG A 90 13.72 -4.04 -8.78
C ARG A 90 14.28 -4.03 -10.20
N ASP A 91 14.30 -5.17 -10.90
CA ASP A 91 14.67 -5.27 -12.31
C ASP A 91 13.67 -4.59 -13.26
N GLY A 92 12.46 -4.22 -12.77
CA GLY A 92 11.40 -3.59 -13.55
C GLY A 92 10.69 -4.54 -14.53
N VAL A 93 10.91 -5.86 -14.43
CA VAL A 93 10.39 -6.88 -15.37
C VAL A 93 9.71 -8.04 -14.67
N THR A 94 10.31 -8.55 -13.58
CA THR A 94 9.80 -9.72 -12.86
C THR A 94 8.57 -9.36 -12.05
N LEU A 95 7.40 -9.80 -12.50
CA LEU A 95 6.11 -9.56 -11.85
C LEU A 95 5.65 -10.81 -11.09
N ILE A 96 5.34 -10.67 -9.82
CA ILE A 96 4.94 -11.75 -8.91
C ILE A 96 3.60 -11.41 -8.28
N GLN A 97 2.61 -12.32 -8.41
CA GLN A 97 1.35 -12.22 -7.70
C GLN A 97 1.54 -12.62 -6.23
N ILE A 98 1.15 -11.75 -5.29
CA ILE A 98 1.32 -11.99 -3.85
C ILE A 98 0.02 -12.51 -3.23
N THR A 99 -1.14 -11.96 -3.61
CA THR A 99 -2.44 -12.42 -3.12
C THR A 99 -3.13 -13.27 -4.18
N ALA A 100 -3.88 -14.30 -3.75
CA ALA A 100 -4.65 -15.18 -4.63
C ALA A 100 -6.04 -15.41 -4.02
N GLU A 101 -6.82 -14.32 -3.88
CA GLU A 101 -8.14 -14.33 -3.27
C GLU A 101 -9.21 -14.67 -4.32
N ALA A 102 -10.27 -15.37 -3.89
CA ALA A 102 -11.41 -15.66 -4.76
C ALA A 102 -12.25 -14.44 -5.14
N SER A 103 -12.08 -13.33 -4.38
CA SER A 103 -12.72 -12.04 -4.63
C SER A 103 -11.66 -10.95 -4.78
N ALA A 104 -12.05 -9.82 -5.37
CA ALA A 104 -11.16 -8.69 -5.57
C ALA A 104 -10.62 -8.11 -4.25
N VAL A 105 -9.31 -7.91 -4.17
CA VAL A 105 -8.68 -7.08 -3.13
C VAL A 105 -9.07 -5.63 -3.38
N ARG A 106 -9.65 -4.98 -2.36
CA ARG A 106 -10.15 -3.59 -2.49
C ARG A 106 -9.11 -2.55 -2.13
N ALA A 107 -8.32 -2.83 -1.10
CA ALA A 107 -7.27 -1.95 -0.61
C ALA A 107 -6.17 -2.78 0.05
N TYR A 108 -4.97 -2.24 0.09
CA TYR A 108 -3.84 -2.87 0.75
C TYR A 108 -2.80 -1.84 1.15
N ASP A 109 -1.90 -2.24 2.02
CA ASP A 109 -0.65 -1.53 2.29
C ASP A 109 0.49 -2.51 2.52
N VAL A 110 1.72 -2.04 2.40
CA VAL A 110 2.97 -2.81 2.47
C VAL A 110 3.73 -2.41 3.71
N SER A 111 4.13 -3.39 4.51
CA SER A 111 5.02 -3.17 5.64
C SER A 111 6.36 -2.60 5.16
N PRO A 112 6.79 -1.44 5.66
CA PRO A 112 8.06 -0.83 5.26
C PRO A 112 9.28 -1.58 5.82
N VAL A 113 9.06 -2.57 6.70
CA VAL A 113 10.11 -3.33 7.39
C VAL A 113 10.46 -4.61 6.64
N ASP A 114 9.45 -5.38 6.24
CA ASP A 114 9.64 -6.74 5.72
C ASP A 114 8.85 -7.03 4.43
N GLY A 115 8.05 -6.08 3.93
CA GLY A 115 7.27 -6.23 2.71
C GLY A 115 6.04 -7.12 2.85
N SER A 116 5.66 -7.51 4.07
CA SER A 116 4.37 -8.17 4.32
C SER A 116 3.21 -7.23 4.00
N LEU A 117 2.03 -7.78 3.73
CA LEU A 117 0.86 -7.01 3.33
C LEU A 117 -0.24 -7.09 4.40
N ALA A 118 -0.92 -5.96 4.59
CA ALA A 118 -2.26 -5.90 5.15
C ALA A 118 -3.22 -5.52 4.03
N TYR A 119 -4.30 -6.28 3.82
CA TYR A 119 -5.20 -6.05 2.70
C TYR A 119 -6.65 -6.38 3.05
N VAL A 120 -7.58 -5.77 2.30
CA VAL A 120 -9.02 -5.90 2.53
C VAL A 120 -9.66 -6.68 1.39
N VAL A 121 -10.35 -7.77 1.74
CA VAL A 121 -11.21 -8.56 0.85
C VAL A 121 -12.43 -9.05 1.64
N ASN A 122 -13.63 -9.06 1.02
CA ASN A 122 -14.88 -9.53 1.63
C ASN A 122 -15.17 -8.95 3.03
N ASN A 123 -14.91 -7.68 3.24
CA ASN A 123 -15.03 -6.98 4.53
C ASN A 123 -14.17 -7.57 5.65
N GLN A 124 -13.06 -8.19 5.31
CA GLN A 124 -12.05 -8.71 6.24
C GLN A 124 -10.72 -8.01 6.01
N LEU A 125 -10.00 -7.70 7.09
CA LEU A 125 -8.60 -7.30 7.06
C LEU A 125 -7.75 -8.55 7.20
N LEU A 126 -6.90 -8.81 6.21
CA LEU A 126 -6.02 -9.96 6.17
C LEU A 126 -4.56 -9.52 6.21
N PHE A 127 -3.71 -10.46 6.61
CA PHE A 127 -2.25 -10.34 6.59
C PHE A 127 -1.65 -11.48 5.78
N ILE A 128 -0.56 -11.20 5.05
CA ILE A 128 0.22 -12.19 4.32
C ILE A 128 1.70 -11.74 4.30
N LEU A 129 2.63 -12.68 4.33
CA LEU A 129 4.07 -12.38 4.21
C LEU A 129 4.44 -11.95 2.79
N ALA A 130 5.60 -11.32 2.62
CA ALA A 130 6.09 -10.80 1.36
C ALA A 130 6.26 -11.87 0.25
N ASP A 131 6.39 -13.14 0.63
CA ASP A 131 6.48 -14.29 -0.27
C ASP A 131 5.13 -14.93 -0.61
N GLY A 132 4.01 -14.39 -0.07
CA GLY A 132 2.67 -14.92 -0.27
C GLY A 132 2.29 -16.03 0.71
N SER A 133 3.14 -16.38 1.67
CA SER A 133 2.84 -17.36 2.72
C SER A 133 2.23 -16.72 3.97
N GLY A 134 1.82 -17.55 4.94
CA GLY A 134 1.37 -17.05 6.24
C GLY A 134 0.06 -16.26 6.22
N ARG A 135 -0.80 -16.45 5.19
CA ARG A 135 -2.10 -15.78 5.09
C ARG A 135 -2.96 -16.03 6.33
N ARG A 136 -3.49 -14.96 6.92
CA ARG A 136 -4.41 -15.05 8.07
C ARG A 136 -5.33 -13.83 8.15
N VAL A 137 -6.50 -14.02 8.74
CA VAL A 137 -7.43 -12.93 9.06
C VAL A 137 -6.93 -12.21 10.31
N LEU A 138 -6.82 -10.89 10.25
CA LEU A 138 -6.51 -10.03 11.40
C LEU A 138 -7.80 -9.54 12.06
N ALA A 139 -8.78 -9.11 11.26
CA ALA A 139 -10.08 -8.66 11.74
C ALA A 139 -11.17 -9.03 10.74
N ASP A 140 -12.35 -9.39 11.26
CA ASP A 140 -13.55 -9.68 10.48
C ASP A 140 -14.61 -8.59 10.76
N GLY A 141 -15.01 -7.84 9.72
CA GLY A 141 -16.03 -6.79 9.82
C GLY A 141 -17.45 -7.31 9.79
N GLY A 142 -17.62 -8.60 9.47
CA GLY A 142 -18.95 -9.20 9.30
C GLY A 142 -19.70 -8.64 8.08
N PRO A 143 -21.02 -8.79 8.03
CA PRO A 143 -21.84 -8.26 6.97
C PRO A 143 -21.81 -6.72 6.96
N VAL A 144 -21.68 -6.14 5.75
CA VAL A 144 -21.81 -4.69 5.56
C VAL A 144 -23.27 -4.29 5.72
N ASP A 145 -23.54 -3.28 6.53
CA ASP A 145 -24.89 -2.69 6.63
C ASP A 145 -25.18 -1.85 5.38
N PRO A 146 -26.17 -2.22 4.54
CA PRO A 146 -26.47 -1.47 3.32
C PRO A 146 -26.99 -0.05 3.58
N ASN A 147 -27.46 0.25 4.80
CA ASN A 147 -27.92 1.59 5.18
C ASN A 147 -26.76 2.45 5.72
N ASN A 148 -25.62 1.83 6.04
CA ASN A 148 -24.44 2.51 6.58
C ASN A 148 -23.15 1.86 6.04
N GLU A 149 -23.11 1.65 4.74
CA GLU A 149 -22.02 0.93 4.06
C GLU A 149 -20.66 1.57 4.36
N PHE A 150 -20.56 2.88 4.28
CA PHE A 150 -19.30 3.60 4.47
C PHE A 150 -18.72 3.42 5.88
N ALA A 151 -19.56 3.35 6.91
CA ALA A 151 -19.06 3.15 8.27
C ALA A 151 -18.73 1.68 8.55
N THR A 152 -19.51 0.74 8.03
CA THR A 152 -19.40 -0.70 8.33
C THR A 152 -18.46 -1.46 7.38
N SER A 153 -18.01 -0.82 6.30
CA SER A 153 -17.00 -1.41 5.40
C SER A 153 -15.59 -1.18 5.90
N MET A 154 -14.79 -2.25 5.90
CA MET A 154 -13.34 -2.13 6.12
C MET A 154 -12.68 -1.42 4.94
N SER A 155 -11.75 -0.51 5.25
CA SER A 155 -11.08 0.30 4.24
C SER A 155 -9.69 0.77 4.68
N ASN A 156 -8.89 1.18 3.71
CA ASN A 156 -7.66 1.93 3.87
C ASN A 156 -6.70 1.36 4.95
N PRO A 157 -6.25 0.11 4.86
CA PRO A 157 -5.21 -0.36 5.75
C PRO A 157 -3.92 0.46 5.54
N VAL A 158 -3.26 0.83 6.63
CA VAL A 158 -2.00 1.59 6.61
C VAL A 158 -1.07 1.03 7.68
N PHE A 159 0.11 0.60 7.30
CA PHE A 159 1.13 0.14 8.25
C PHE A 159 1.77 1.29 9.01
N ALA A 160 1.96 1.10 10.30
CA ALA A 160 2.86 1.94 11.07
C ALA A 160 4.31 1.74 10.59
N PRO A 161 5.20 2.76 10.71
CA PRO A 161 6.59 2.66 10.24
C PRO A 161 7.40 1.52 10.86
N ASN A 162 7.02 1.05 12.05
CA ASN A 162 7.65 -0.10 12.72
C ASN A 162 7.17 -1.46 12.20
N GLY A 163 6.18 -1.52 11.30
CA GLY A 163 5.62 -2.76 10.74
C GLY A 163 4.82 -3.61 11.73
N GLN A 164 4.55 -3.14 12.96
CA GLN A 164 3.91 -3.95 14.00
C GLN A 164 2.41 -3.67 14.16
N THR A 165 1.94 -2.54 13.65
CA THR A 165 0.56 -2.07 13.78
C THR A 165 0.03 -1.68 12.42
N VAL A 166 -1.25 -1.96 12.17
CA VAL A 166 -1.99 -1.46 11.00
C VAL A 166 -3.14 -0.59 11.49
N ALA A 167 -3.25 0.62 10.94
CA ALA A 167 -4.47 1.42 11.04
C ALA A 167 -5.44 1.00 9.92
N TYR A 168 -6.74 0.93 10.21
CA TYR A 168 -7.76 0.68 9.19
C TYR A 168 -9.07 1.40 9.53
N GLY A 169 -9.88 1.68 8.52
CA GLY A 169 -11.19 2.31 8.66
C GLY A 169 -12.29 1.25 8.85
N MET A 170 -13.07 1.37 9.91
CA MET A 170 -14.34 0.68 10.14
C MET A 170 -15.00 1.30 11.38
N ASN A 171 -16.17 1.91 11.22
CA ASN A 171 -16.82 2.72 12.28
C ASN A 171 -15.89 3.81 12.88
N GLY A 172 -14.92 4.27 12.08
CA GLY A 172 -13.83 5.16 12.47
C GLY A 172 -12.45 4.54 12.23
N VAL A 173 -11.43 5.07 12.88
CA VAL A 173 -10.04 4.57 12.77
C VAL A 173 -9.77 3.55 13.88
N ASN A 174 -9.33 2.37 13.47
CA ASN A 174 -8.90 1.28 14.33
C ASN A 174 -7.40 1.08 14.20
N LEU A 175 -6.73 0.70 15.29
CA LEU A 175 -5.34 0.23 15.31
C LEU A 175 -5.31 -1.24 15.72
N ILE A 176 -4.73 -2.10 14.88
CA ILE A 176 -4.60 -3.53 15.16
C ILE A 176 -3.13 -3.94 15.24
N SER A 177 -2.79 -4.69 16.30
CA SER A 177 -1.46 -5.30 16.44
C SER A 177 -1.35 -6.53 15.55
N ILE A 178 -0.33 -6.59 14.69
CA ILE A 178 -0.06 -7.74 13.82
C ILE A 178 0.21 -9.01 14.66
N ALA A 179 0.96 -8.88 15.75
CA ALA A 179 1.35 -10.05 16.56
C ALA A 179 0.20 -10.64 17.34
N SER A 180 -0.63 -9.81 18.00
CA SER A 180 -1.70 -10.28 18.89
C SER A 180 -3.07 -10.36 18.23
N GLY A 181 -3.30 -9.65 17.12
CA GLY A 181 -4.62 -9.49 16.50
C GLY A 181 -5.58 -8.62 17.33
N VAL A 182 -5.09 -7.98 18.41
CA VAL A 182 -5.92 -7.07 19.22
C VAL A 182 -6.13 -5.76 18.46
N SER A 183 -7.40 -5.40 18.24
CA SER A 183 -7.83 -4.17 17.60
C SER A 183 -8.45 -3.22 18.61
N ASN A 184 -8.11 -1.93 18.49
CA ASN A 184 -8.67 -0.86 19.30
C ASN A 184 -9.22 0.24 18.38
N LEU A 185 -10.47 0.63 18.58
CA LEU A 185 -11.09 1.80 17.95
C LEU A 185 -10.54 3.05 18.65
N VAL A 186 -9.70 3.82 17.97
CA VAL A 186 -8.99 4.97 18.55
C VAL A 186 -9.62 6.31 18.18
N LEU A 187 -10.31 6.40 17.04
CA LEU A 187 -11.05 7.57 16.60
C LEU A 187 -12.41 7.11 16.05
N PRO A 188 -13.46 7.04 16.88
CA PRO A 188 -14.79 6.62 16.45
C PRO A 188 -15.42 7.62 15.49
N THR A 189 -16.30 7.17 14.59
CA THR A 189 -17.16 8.05 13.79
C THR A 189 -17.94 9.00 14.69
N ASN A 190 -18.09 10.25 14.24
CA ASN A 190 -18.90 11.23 14.94
C ASN A 190 -20.35 11.17 14.36
N PRO A 191 -21.38 10.82 15.16
CA PRO A 191 -22.76 10.78 14.67
C PRO A 191 -23.29 12.17 14.31
N GLY A 192 -22.57 13.24 14.69
CA GLY A 192 -23.03 14.61 14.56
C GLY A 192 -24.16 14.96 15.53
N ASP A 193 -24.63 16.17 15.39
CA ASP A 193 -25.87 16.64 16.07
C ASP A 193 -26.66 17.50 15.09
N ILE A 194 -27.61 16.87 14.43
CA ILE A 194 -28.44 17.52 13.38
C ILE A 194 -29.25 18.68 13.97
N ALA A 195 -29.66 18.61 15.25
CA ALA A 195 -30.38 19.68 15.90
C ALA A 195 -29.56 20.97 16.03
N PHE A 196 -28.22 20.84 16.10
CA PHE A 196 -27.28 21.96 16.14
C PHE A 196 -26.55 22.18 14.81
N GLY A 197 -27.02 21.56 13.70
CA GLY A 197 -26.42 21.72 12.38
C GLY A 197 -25.03 21.06 12.22
N GLN A 198 -24.70 20.11 13.07
CA GLN A 198 -23.46 19.34 12.98
C GLN A 198 -23.69 18.04 12.20
N PRO A 199 -23.17 17.91 10.98
CA PRO A 199 -23.33 16.70 10.20
C PRO A 199 -22.53 15.53 10.82
N PRO A 200 -22.94 14.28 10.54
CA PRO A 200 -22.14 13.11 10.91
C PRO A 200 -20.81 13.12 10.15
N GLU A 201 -19.78 12.57 10.79
CA GLU A 201 -18.45 12.48 10.19
C GLU A 201 -17.87 11.07 10.30
N MET A 202 -17.19 10.66 9.25
CA MET A 202 -16.42 9.44 9.19
C MET A 202 -14.94 9.76 9.09
N TYR A 203 -14.13 8.90 9.68
CA TYR A 203 -12.68 9.05 9.70
C TYR A 203 -12.02 7.85 9.06
N LEU A 204 -11.19 8.11 8.02
CA LEU A 204 -10.49 7.08 7.27
C LEU A 204 -8.98 7.33 7.34
N PRO A 205 -8.17 6.37 7.80
CA PRO A 205 -6.72 6.53 7.86
C PRO A 205 -6.13 6.63 6.44
N ARG A 206 -5.07 7.44 6.28
CA ARG A 206 -4.40 7.65 5.00
C ARG A 206 -2.92 7.34 5.05
N ALA A 207 -2.20 7.90 6.01
CA ALA A 207 -0.76 7.73 6.15
C ALA A 207 -0.31 7.97 7.58
N TYR A 208 0.58 7.15 8.10
CA TYR A 208 1.34 7.47 9.31
C TYR A 208 2.38 8.55 9.02
N SER A 209 2.65 9.38 10.04
CA SER A 209 3.88 10.17 10.05
C SER A 209 5.11 9.25 10.11
N PRO A 210 6.28 9.66 9.58
CA PRO A 210 7.51 8.86 9.61
C PRO A 210 7.93 8.39 11.02
N ASP A 211 7.65 9.18 12.06
CA ASP A 211 7.90 8.83 13.46
C ASP A 211 6.84 7.89 14.07
N GLY A 212 5.75 7.61 13.34
CA GLY A 212 4.65 6.73 13.78
C GLY A 212 3.74 7.31 14.86
N THR A 213 3.88 8.59 15.23
CA THR A 213 3.12 9.21 16.32
C THR A 213 1.79 9.80 15.88
N LYS A 214 1.61 10.03 14.59
CA LYS A 214 0.43 10.68 14.01
C LYS A 214 -0.10 9.92 12.80
N LEU A 215 -1.37 10.13 12.49
CA LEU A 215 -2.05 9.65 11.28
C LEU A 215 -2.68 10.83 10.55
N VAL A 216 -2.46 10.94 9.25
CA VAL A 216 -3.37 11.70 8.40
C VAL A 216 -4.66 10.91 8.26
N VAL A 217 -5.77 11.59 8.48
CA VAL A 217 -7.11 11.02 8.31
C VAL A 217 -7.94 11.87 7.35
N THR A 218 -8.68 11.21 6.50
CA THR A 218 -9.79 11.85 5.77
C THR A 218 -10.95 12.01 6.73
N VAL A 219 -11.55 13.20 6.76
CA VAL A 219 -12.78 13.50 7.45
C VAL A 219 -13.86 13.66 6.39
N ALA A 220 -14.74 12.68 6.27
CA ALA A 220 -15.79 12.65 5.26
C ALA A 220 -17.16 12.81 5.90
N ILE A 221 -18.04 13.56 5.24
CA ILE A 221 -19.46 13.69 5.61
C ILE A 221 -20.23 12.72 4.71
N PRO A 222 -20.93 11.70 5.26
CA PRO A 222 -21.72 10.76 4.47
C PRO A 222 -22.71 11.47 3.55
N ASN A 223 -22.84 10.98 2.31
CA ASN A 223 -23.75 11.50 1.29
C ASN A 223 -23.56 13.00 0.95
N SER A 224 -22.35 13.52 1.13
CA SER A 224 -21.98 14.90 0.84
C SER A 224 -20.59 14.97 0.22
N ASP A 225 -20.33 16.00 -0.59
CA ASP A 225 -19.01 16.35 -1.07
C ASP A 225 -18.14 17.03 0.01
N GLY A 226 -18.63 17.08 1.26
CA GLY A 226 -17.91 17.61 2.40
C GLY A 226 -16.80 16.65 2.85
N ILE A 227 -15.61 16.78 2.23
CA ILE A 227 -14.42 16.03 2.59
C ILE A 227 -13.33 17.01 3.00
N SER A 228 -12.65 16.70 4.10
CA SER A 228 -11.51 17.45 4.58
C SER A 228 -10.44 16.49 5.11
N SER A 229 -9.31 17.03 5.54
CA SER A 229 -8.23 16.26 6.14
C SER A 229 -7.94 16.74 7.55
N GLY A 230 -7.45 15.83 8.37
CA GLY A 230 -6.97 16.12 9.72
C GLY A 230 -5.77 15.27 10.08
N ILE A 231 -5.12 15.64 11.16
CA ILE A 231 -3.98 14.94 11.73
C ILE A 231 -4.41 14.41 13.10
N TYR A 232 -4.47 13.10 13.24
CA TYR A 232 -4.78 12.43 14.50
C TYR A 232 -3.48 12.10 15.24
N ASN A 233 -3.34 12.64 16.45
CA ASN A 233 -2.23 12.31 17.35
C ASN A 233 -2.62 11.08 18.17
N ILE A 234 -1.85 10.00 18.03
CA ILE A 234 -2.17 8.70 18.63
C ILE A 234 -2.02 8.72 20.15
N ALA A 235 -1.00 9.43 20.68
CA ALA A 235 -0.72 9.44 22.10
C ALA A 235 -1.72 10.29 22.90
N THR A 236 -2.18 11.41 22.35
CA THR A 236 -3.12 12.33 23.01
C THR A 236 -4.57 12.06 22.63
N ALA A 237 -4.83 11.17 21.65
CA ALA A 237 -6.15 10.87 21.08
C ALA A 237 -6.88 12.14 20.58
N THR A 238 -6.13 13.08 19.98
CA THR A 238 -6.67 14.34 19.49
C THR A 238 -6.64 14.41 17.98
N LEU A 239 -7.74 14.86 17.37
CA LEU A 239 -7.85 15.15 15.94
C LEU A 239 -7.71 16.65 15.73
N THR A 240 -6.66 17.07 15.05
CA THR A 240 -6.43 18.44 14.60
C THR A 240 -6.83 18.56 13.14
N ARG A 241 -7.76 19.45 12.83
CA ARG A 241 -8.22 19.67 11.44
C ARG A 241 -7.26 20.62 10.74
N LEU A 242 -7.04 20.40 9.45
CA LEU A 242 -6.31 21.35 8.62
C LEU A 242 -7.19 22.59 8.41
N SER A 243 -6.63 23.76 8.68
CA SER A 243 -7.34 25.06 8.60
C SER A 243 -6.37 26.19 8.24
N GLY A 244 -6.91 27.33 7.83
CA GLY A 244 -6.12 28.47 7.36
C GLY A 244 -5.90 28.40 5.83
N GLY A 245 -4.71 28.80 5.36
CA GLY A 245 -4.37 28.78 3.93
C GLY A 245 -5.29 29.67 3.08
N ASP A 246 -5.60 30.87 3.57
CA ASP A 246 -6.50 31.83 2.94
C ASP A 246 -7.94 31.29 2.72
N GLY A 247 -8.38 30.36 3.60
CA GLY A 247 -9.68 29.71 3.52
C GLY A 247 -9.77 28.63 2.44
N ALA A 248 -8.65 28.07 2.03
CA ALA A 248 -8.59 27.02 1.03
C ALA A 248 -9.48 25.82 1.39
N ARG A 249 -10.24 25.36 0.41
CA ARG A 249 -11.03 24.12 0.50
C ARG A 249 -10.20 22.98 -0.07
N LEU A 250 -9.60 22.19 0.84
CA LEU A 250 -8.76 21.05 0.48
C LEU A 250 -9.58 19.78 0.47
N CYS A 251 -9.55 19.03 -0.63
CA CYS A 251 -10.19 17.71 -0.74
C CYS A 251 -9.33 16.73 -1.54
N CYS A 252 -9.46 15.48 -1.14
CA CYS A 252 -9.20 14.29 -1.97
C CYS A 252 -7.80 14.25 -2.62
N VAL A 253 -6.78 14.77 -1.95
CA VAL A 253 -5.52 15.17 -2.58
C VAL A 253 -4.33 14.36 -2.09
N ALA A 254 -3.29 14.38 -2.89
CA ALA A 254 -2.00 13.84 -2.52
C ALA A 254 -1.40 14.64 -1.36
N GLN A 255 -1.00 13.93 -0.33
CA GLN A 255 -0.43 14.48 0.88
C GLN A 255 0.89 13.77 1.17
N ALA A 256 1.93 14.52 1.52
CA ALA A 256 3.24 13.97 1.81
C ALA A 256 3.81 14.55 3.11
N TRP A 257 4.18 13.67 4.02
CA TRP A 257 4.89 14.02 5.24
C TRP A 257 6.31 14.50 4.95
N THR A 258 6.77 15.48 5.73
CA THR A 258 8.21 15.73 5.87
C THR A 258 8.87 14.60 6.67
N LEU A 259 10.14 14.31 6.39
CA LEU A 259 10.87 13.20 7.04
C LEU A 259 10.95 13.36 8.57
N ASP A 260 10.95 14.59 9.08
CA ASP A 260 10.95 14.92 10.51
C ASP A 260 9.57 14.90 11.16
N SER A 261 8.52 14.55 10.41
CA SER A 261 7.13 14.49 10.87
C SER A 261 6.56 15.83 11.38
N SER A 262 7.21 16.94 11.07
CA SER A 262 6.81 18.28 11.54
C SER A 262 5.75 18.93 10.67
N SER A 263 5.66 18.53 9.39
CA SER A 263 4.76 19.15 8.43
C SER A 263 4.24 18.16 7.41
N LEU A 264 3.17 18.56 6.73
CA LEU A 264 2.53 17.85 5.65
C LEU A 264 2.38 18.78 4.45
N TYR A 265 2.89 18.39 3.30
CA TYR A 265 2.61 19.09 2.04
C TYR A 265 1.32 18.59 1.43
N VAL A 266 0.51 19.50 0.89
CA VAL A 266 -0.80 19.23 0.26
C VAL A 266 -0.85 19.93 -1.08
N GLY A 267 -1.05 19.18 -2.17
CA GLY A 267 -1.21 19.70 -3.52
C GLY A 267 -2.60 19.42 -4.09
N ILE A 268 -3.15 20.34 -4.88
CA ILE A 268 -4.43 20.17 -5.56
C ILE A 268 -4.27 20.55 -7.04
N PRO A 269 -4.44 19.58 -7.99
CA PRO A 269 -4.19 19.79 -9.41
C PRO A 269 -5.41 20.24 -10.21
N PHE A 270 -6.55 20.51 -9.57
CA PHE A 270 -7.79 20.90 -10.24
C PHE A 270 -8.39 22.15 -9.59
N LEU A 271 -9.16 22.91 -10.37
CA LEU A 271 -9.89 24.10 -9.93
C LEU A 271 -11.40 23.89 -10.14
N GLY A 272 -12.22 24.32 -9.16
CA GLY A 272 -13.68 24.22 -9.20
C GLY A 272 -14.27 24.39 -7.83
N MET A 273 -14.85 23.31 -7.28
CA MET A 273 -15.41 23.31 -5.92
C MET A 273 -14.32 23.47 -4.84
N PHE A 274 -13.10 23.05 -5.14
CA PHE A 274 -11.94 23.10 -4.26
C PHE A 274 -10.91 24.09 -4.78
N SER A 275 -10.04 24.57 -3.88
CA SER A 275 -8.96 25.48 -4.22
C SER A 275 -7.79 24.72 -4.81
N SER A 276 -7.31 25.11 -6.00
CA SER A 276 -6.08 24.57 -6.56
C SER A 276 -4.83 25.22 -5.94
N GLY A 277 -3.68 24.56 -5.97
CA GLY A 277 -2.43 25.12 -5.47
C GLY A 277 -1.60 24.18 -4.60
N LEU A 278 -0.75 24.74 -3.74
CA LEU A 278 0.15 24.02 -2.86
C LEU A 278 0.18 24.65 -1.47
N TRP A 279 0.07 23.83 -0.44
CA TRP A 279 0.10 24.24 0.95
C TRP A 279 1.06 23.38 1.75
N ARG A 280 1.50 23.92 2.90
CA ARG A 280 2.18 23.18 3.95
C ARG A 280 1.38 23.30 5.23
N ALA A 281 0.98 22.18 5.82
CA ALA A 281 0.31 22.10 7.10
C ALA A 281 1.34 21.87 8.21
N ASP A 282 1.23 22.62 9.31
CA ASP A 282 1.94 22.31 10.55
C ASP A 282 1.31 21.08 11.22
N ALA A 283 2.12 20.09 11.58
CA ALA A 283 1.63 18.82 12.09
C ALA A 283 1.12 18.87 13.54
N ALA A 284 1.43 19.92 14.27
CA ALA A 284 0.98 20.11 15.65
C ALA A 284 -0.31 20.95 15.74
N THR A 285 -0.42 22.00 14.93
CA THR A 285 -1.53 22.95 14.98
C THR A 285 -2.57 22.74 13.88
N GLY A 286 -2.21 22.07 12.77
CA GLY A 286 -3.06 21.94 11.58
C GLY A 286 -3.11 23.20 10.72
N ASP A 287 -2.33 24.24 11.07
CA ASP A 287 -2.33 25.52 10.35
C ASP A 287 -1.72 25.34 8.97
N LEU A 288 -2.46 25.79 7.95
CA LEU A 288 -2.04 25.79 6.55
C LEU A 288 -1.28 27.06 6.20
N THR A 289 -0.07 26.92 5.73
CA THR A 289 0.69 27.99 5.06
C THR A 289 0.53 27.83 3.56
N THR A 290 0.01 28.84 2.87
CA THR A 290 -0.09 28.87 1.41
C THR A 290 1.30 29.05 0.80
N LEU A 291 1.73 28.09 -0.03
CA LEU A 291 3.00 28.14 -0.80
C LEU A 291 2.76 28.63 -2.21
N LEU A 292 1.77 28.01 -2.90
CA LEU A 292 1.28 28.45 -4.21
C LEU A 292 -0.21 28.75 -4.05
N PRO A 293 -0.62 30.02 -4.05
CA PRO A 293 -2.03 30.40 -3.96
C PRO A 293 -2.79 29.92 -5.21
N THR A 294 -4.10 29.74 -5.07
CA THR A 294 -4.96 29.35 -6.19
C THR A 294 -4.75 30.27 -7.39
N GLU A 295 -4.82 31.59 -7.20
CA GLU A 295 -4.57 32.57 -8.24
C GLU A 295 -3.07 32.88 -8.36
N ALA A 296 -2.50 32.65 -9.55
CA ALA A 296 -1.09 32.95 -9.86
C ALA A 296 -0.86 34.39 -10.30
N GLY A 297 -1.94 35.16 -10.52
CA GLY A 297 -1.92 36.48 -11.16
C GLY A 297 -2.02 36.40 -12.68
N GLY A 298 -2.36 37.51 -13.33
CA GLY A 298 -2.53 37.58 -14.78
C GLY A 298 -3.64 36.69 -15.36
N GLY A 299 -4.59 36.28 -14.56
CA GLY A 299 -5.70 35.37 -14.95
C GLY A 299 -5.32 33.90 -15.01
N ASN A 300 -4.15 33.51 -14.49
CA ASN A 300 -3.73 32.12 -14.37
C ASN A 300 -3.98 31.59 -12.96
N TYR A 301 -4.11 30.27 -12.86
CA TYR A 301 -4.29 29.50 -11.63
C TYR A 301 -3.16 28.49 -11.47
N ASN A 302 -2.64 28.37 -10.23
CA ASN A 302 -1.64 27.35 -9.90
C ASN A 302 -2.32 26.02 -9.64
N LEU A 303 -1.75 24.97 -10.20
CA LEU A 303 -2.18 23.58 -10.02
C LEU A 303 -0.95 22.77 -9.62
N ALA A 304 -1.02 22.08 -8.49
CA ALA A 304 0.09 21.28 -7.97
C ALA A 304 -0.42 19.93 -7.50
N ASP A 305 0.38 18.88 -7.72
CA ASP A 305 0.01 17.53 -7.30
C ASP A 305 1.23 16.73 -6.83
N TYR A 306 0.99 15.71 -6.02
CA TYR A 306 2.00 14.77 -5.51
C TYR A 306 3.28 15.45 -4.99
N PRO A 307 3.18 16.42 -4.06
CA PRO A 307 4.36 17.05 -3.50
C PRO A 307 5.20 16.04 -2.70
N PHE A 308 6.52 16.13 -2.81
CA PHE A 308 7.47 15.28 -2.10
C PHE A 308 8.72 16.08 -1.72
N LEU A 309 8.92 16.30 -0.42
CA LEU A 309 10.16 16.88 0.10
C LEU A 309 11.22 15.77 0.21
N ALA A 310 12.19 15.80 -0.69
CA ALA A 310 13.23 14.80 -0.76
C ALA A 310 14.34 15.02 0.29
N PRO A 311 15.20 13.99 0.56
CA PRO A 311 16.31 14.09 1.49
C PRO A 311 17.36 15.16 1.12
N ASP A 312 17.41 15.59 -0.14
CA ASP A 312 18.27 16.68 -0.61
C ASP A 312 17.75 18.09 -0.21
N GLY A 313 16.61 18.14 0.49
CA GLY A 313 15.96 19.37 0.92
C GLY A 313 15.20 20.09 -0.17
N GLN A 314 15.04 19.51 -1.37
CA GLN A 314 14.25 20.07 -2.45
C GLN A 314 12.84 19.49 -2.46
N LEU A 315 11.88 20.30 -2.87
CA LEU A 315 10.50 19.91 -3.08
C LEU A 315 10.27 19.52 -4.53
N TYR A 316 9.88 18.30 -4.78
CA TYR A 316 9.50 17.75 -6.10
C TYR A 316 7.97 17.63 -6.15
N PHE A 317 7.38 18.04 -7.27
CA PHE A 317 5.92 17.96 -7.47
C PHE A 317 5.56 18.08 -8.94
N PHE A 318 4.31 17.77 -9.25
CA PHE A 318 3.72 18.05 -10.56
C PHE A 318 3.08 19.43 -10.53
N PHE A 319 3.30 20.25 -11.57
CA PHE A 319 2.89 21.66 -11.58
C PHE A 319 2.46 22.14 -12.96
N ALA A 320 1.42 22.95 -12.97
CA ALA A 320 1.04 23.80 -14.10
C ALA A 320 0.54 25.17 -13.61
N SER A 321 0.59 26.17 -14.47
CA SER A 321 -0.07 27.46 -14.27
C SER A 321 -0.83 27.82 -15.55
N LEU A 322 -2.17 27.84 -15.47
CA LEU A 322 -3.05 27.88 -16.62
C LEU A 322 -4.20 28.89 -16.43
N PRO A 323 -4.73 29.51 -17.50
CA PRO A 323 -5.95 30.28 -17.43
C PRO A 323 -7.17 29.36 -17.23
N ALA A 324 -8.19 29.86 -16.51
CA ALA A 324 -9.46 29.18 -16.31
C ALA A 324 -10.61 30.17 -16.56
N PRO A 325 -10.91 30.51 -17.83
CA PRO A 325 -11.93 31.51 -18.15
C PRO A 325 -13.32 31.14 -17.61
N ASP A 326 -13.59 29.84 -17.48
CA ASP A 326 -14.87 29.31 -16.97
C ASP A 326 -14.80 28.97 -15.46
N GLY A 327 -13.69 29.31 -14.77
CA GLY A 327 -13.51 29.04 -13.35
C GLY A 327 -13.33 27.55 -13.02
N PHE A 328 -13.05 26.69 -14.03
CA PHE A 328 -12.90 25.25 -13.87
C PHE A 328 -11.67 24.75 -14.64
N ILE A 329 -10.87 23.88 -14.00
CA ILE A 329 -9.77 23.15 -14.61
C ILE A 329 -9.79 21.72 -14.08
N ASP A 330 -9.82 20.76 -15.00
CA ASP A 330 -9.60 19.34 -14.73
C ASP A 330 -8.56 18.80 -15.72
N ASN A 331 -7.89 17.71 -15.39
CA ASN A 331 -6.88 17.08 -16.24
C ASN A 331 -5.80 18.06 -16.77
N ALA A 332 -5.32 18.94 -15.89
CA ALA A 332 -4.28 19.91 -16.24
C ALA A 332 -3.00 19.24 -16.77
N PRO A 333 -2.35 19.77 -17.82
CA PRO A 333 -1.10 19.23 -18.36
C PRO A 333 0.08 19.58 -17.44
N LEU A 334 0.15 18.88 -16.29
CA LEU A 334 1.17 19.09 -15.27
C LEU A 334 2.56 18.71 -15.80
N GLN A 335 3.61 19.35 -15.32
CA GLN A 335 5.01 18.98 -15.56
C GLN A 335 5.70 18.66 -14.24
N ILE A 336 6.69 17.76 -14.29
CA ILE A 336 7.55 17.49 -13.15
C ILE A 336 8.46 18.68 -12.89
N VAL A 337 8.38 19.24 -11.70
CA VAL A 337 9.22 20.37 -11.27
C VAL A 337 9.94 20.06 -9.96
N ARG A 338 11.03 20.81 -9.74
CA ARG A 338 11.77 20.87 -8.47
C ARG A 338 11.89 22.32 -8.04
N ALA A 339 11.77 22.60 -6.75
CA ALA A 339 11.92 23.92 -6.16
C ALA A 339 12.53 23.82 -4.74
N ALA A 340 12.87 24.95 -4.12
CA ALA A 340 13.06 25.00 -2.67
C ALA A 340 11.75 24.60 -1.94
N PRO A 341 11.80 24.34 -0.60
CA PRO A 341 10.62 23.92 0.18
C PRO A 341 9.42 24.89 0.16
N ASP A 342 9.60 26.12 -0.31
CA ASP A 342 8.53 27.10 -0.53
C ASP A 342 7.74 26.87 -1.83
N GLY A 343 8.16 25.92 -2.66
CA GLY A 343 7.52 25.59 -3.94
C GLY A 343 7.75 26.63 -5.04
N VAL A 344 8.49 27.71 -4.78
CA VAL A 344 8.67 28.87 -5.68
C VAL A 344 10.12 29.11 -6.01
N THR A 345 10.97 29.26 -4.99
CA THR A 345 12.38 29.65 -5.15
C THR A 345 13.14 28.58 -5.94
N GLY A 346 13.80 29.00 -7.04
CA GLY A 346 14.59 28.13 -7.88
C GLY A 346 13.79 27.06 -8.62
N ARG A 347 12.47 27.25 -8.77
CA ARG A 347 11.61 26.27 -9.47
C ARG A 347 12.07 26.04 -10.90
N THR A 348 12.30 24.78 -11.25
CA THR A 348 12.75 24.35 -12.57
C THR A 348 11.92 23.17 -13.05
N VAL A 349 11.57 23.16 -14.34
CA VAL A 349 10.98 22.01 -15.03
C VAL A 349 12.09 21.00 -15.27
N LEU A 350 11.89 19.78 -14.82
CA LEU A 350 12.88 18.69 -14.92
C LEU A 350 12.75 17.91 -16.22
N ARG A 351 11.53 17.87 -16.80
CA ARG A 351 11.22 17.11 -18.00
C ARG A 351 10.20 17.86 -18.88
N PRO A 352 10.28 17.72 -20.21
CA PRO A 352 9.36 18.39 -21.13
C PRO A 352 7.96 17.73 -21.18
N GLU A 353 7.82 16.48 -20.73
CA GLU A 353 6.56 15.74 -20.78
C GLU A 353 5.49 16.39 -19.90
N THR A 354 4.22 16.23 -20.31
CA THR A 354 3.05 16.69 -19.57
C THR A 354 2.16 15.51 -19.15
N PHE A 355 1.52 15.65 -18.01
CA PHE A 355 0.76 14.59 -17.32
C PHE A 355 -0.69 15.06 -17.11
N GLY A 356 -1.50 15.09 -18.18
CA GLY A 356 -2.88 15.61 -18.14
C GLY A 356 -3.92 14.61 -17.60
N VAL A 357 -3.58 13.31 -17.50
CA VAL A 357 -4.47 12.26 -17.00
C VAL A 357 -3.76 11.43 -15.91
N LEU A 358 -3.09 12.12 -15.02
CA LEU A 358 -2.33 11.53 -13.91
C LEU A 358 -3.29 11.11 -12.78
N ASN A 359 -3.45 9.79 -12.58
CA ASN A 359 -4.26 9.27 -11.48
C ASN A 359 -3.46 9.04 -10.19
N GLU A 360 -2.17 8.70 -10.31
CA GLU A 360 -1.33 8.42 -9.15
C GLU A 360 0.14 8.68 -9.48
N ALA A 361 0.91 9.12 -8.49
CA ALA A 361 2.37 9.20 -8.59
C ALA A 361 3.03 8.74 -7.30
N LEU A 362 4.13 8.01 -7.42
CA LEU A 362 4.91 7.50 -6.30
C LEU A 362 6.40 7.82 -6.53
N TRP A 363 6.93 8.76 -5.75
CA TRP A 363 8.33 9.18 -5.83
C TRP A 363 9.28 8.11 -5.29
N ALA A 364 10.41 7.95 -5.95
CA ALA A 364 11.56 7.26 -5.37
C ALA A 364 11.97 7.93 -4.05
N PRO A 365 12.45 7.19 -3.04
CA PRO A 365 12.81 7.77 -1.74
C PRO A 365 13.83 8.92 -1.79
N ASP A 366 14.65 8.96 -2.85
CA ASP A 366 15.67 9.98 -3.11
C ASP A 366 15.25 10.99 -4.20
N ALA A 367 14.00 10.93 -4.66
CA ALA A 367 13.47 11.70 -5.78
C ALA A 367 14.20 11.51 -7.12
N SER A 368 15.06 10.51 -7.28
CA SER A 368 15.76 10.24 -8.55
C SER A 368 14.81 9.84 -9.69
N ALA A 369 13.61 9.37 -9.32
CA ALA A 369 12.57 8.97 -10.26
C ALA A 369 11.18 9.05 -9.64
N VAL A 370 10.14 8.96 -10.48
CA VAL A 370 8.74 8.83 -10.06
C VAL A 370 8.05 7.78 -10.93
N VAL A 371 7.27 6.90 -10.29
CA VAL A 371 6.33 6.02 -10.99
C VAL A 371 4.99 6.73 -11.08
N THR A 372 4.45 6.83 -12.28
CA THR A 372 3.14 7.44 -12.55
C THR A 372 2.13 6.39 -12.97
N VAL A 373 0.87 6.61 -12.64
CA VAL A 373 -0.29 5.88 -13.16
C VAL A 373 -1.04 6.81 -14.11
N MET A 374 -0.95 6.51 -15.41
CA MET A 374 -1.57 7.32 -16.45
C MET A 374 -2.89 6.69 -16.87
N ALA A 375 -3.99 7.42 -16.66
CA ALA A 375 -5.31 6.97 -17.08
C ALA A 375 -5.39 6.78 -18.59
N SER A 376 -6.28 5.91 -19.05
CA SER A 376 -6.55 5.71 -20.49
C SER A 376 -7.38 6.83 -21.12
N GLY A 377 -7.91 7.74 -20.33
CA GLY A 377 -8.70 8.89 -20.78
C GLY A 377 -9.16 9.79 -19.62
N PRO A 378 -9.66 10.97 -19.91
CA PRO A 378 -9.95 12.01 -18.92
C PRO A 378 -11.10 11.69 -17.95
N SER A 379 -11.92 10.69 -18.26
CA SER A 379 -13.02 10.24 -17.39
C SER A 379 -12.67 8.98 -16.60
N VAL A 380 -11.41 8.55 -16.58
CA VAL A 380 -10.91 7.40 -15.81
C VAL A 380 -10.15 7.93 -14.60
N TYR A 381 -10.75 7.86 -13.45
CA TYR A 381 -10.23 8.47 -12.20
C TYR A 381 -9.45 7.50 -11.31
N GLU A 382 -9.30 6.24 -11.72
CA GLU A 382 -8.58 5.24 -10.93
C GLU A 382 -7.84 4.24 -11.83
N GLY A 383 -6.58 4.01 -11.52
CA GLY A 383 -5.71 3.10 -12.26
C GLY A 383 -5.31 3.60 -13.63
N GLY A 384 -4.44 2.83 -14.29
CA GLY A 384 -3.91 3.16 -15.61
C GLY A 384 -2.55 2.52 -15.86
N ALA A 385 -1.90 2.92 -16.95
CA ALA A 385 -0.57 2.43 -17.30
C ALA A 385 0.50 2.94 -16.33
N LEU A 386 1.36 2.04 -15.86
CA LEU A 386 2.49 2.36 -14.98
C LEU A 386 3.72 2.71 -15.80
N GLN A 387 4.30 3.87 -15.52
CA GLN A 387 5.46 4.41 -16.21
C GLN A 387 6.46 4.99 -15.21
N LEU A 388 7.75 4.72 -15.42
CA LEU A 388 8.84 5.27 -14.61
C LEU A 388 9.49 6.44 -15.35
N TYR A 389 9.55 7.59 -14.72
CA TYR A 389 10.23 8.78 -15.19
C TYR A 389 11.39 9.15 -14.28
N PHE A 390 12.59 9.35 -14.86
CA PHE A 390 13.76 9.82 -14.11
C PHE A 390 13.77 11.34 -14.03
N THR A 391 14.12 11.90 -12.89
CA THR A 391 14.12 13.34 -12.65
C THR A 391 15.33 14.06 -13.25
N ASP A 392 16.38 13.33 -13.64
CA ASP A 392 17.55 13.89 -14.33
C ASP A 392 17.25 14.35 -15.79
N GLY A 393 16.08 14.02 -16.31
CA GLY A 393 15.64 14.40 -17.65
C GLY A 393 16.40 13.74 -18.82
N ALA A 394 17.52 13.08 -18.54
CA ALA A 394 18.38 12.50 -19.55
C ALA A 394 17.95 11.10 -20.00
N LYS A 395 17.33 10.34 -19.10
CA LYS A 395 16.87 8.97 -19.35
C LYS A 395 15.46 8.96 -19.90
N SER A 396 15.22 8.11 -20.90
CA SER A 396 13.89 7.85 -21.42
C SER A 396 12.97 7.23 -20.37
N MET A 397 11.67 7.47 -20.50
CA MET A 397 10.62 6.79 -19.73
C MET A 397 10.68 5.27 -19.95
N ILE A 398 10.44 4.52 -18.89
CA ILE A 398 10.33 3.05 -18.92
C ILE A 398 8.89 2.64 -18.61
N PRO A 399 8.19 1.92 -19.53
CA PRO A 399 6.89 1.33 -19.23
C PRO A 399 7.08 0.15 -18.28
N LEU A 400 6.31 0.10 -17.18
CA LEU A 400 6.42 -0.93 -16.15
C LEU A 400 5.30 -1.97 -16.23
N ALA A 401 4.05 -1.52 -16.39
CA ALA A 401 2.88 -2.40 -16.50
C ALA A 401 1.77 -1.71 -17.30
N PRO A 402 0.93 -2.48 -18.03
CA PRO A 402 -0.17 -1.90 -18.82
C PRO A 402 -1.30 -1.32 -17.95
N PHE A 403 -1.45 -1.82 -16.72
CA PHE A 403 -2.45 -1.35 -15.77
C PHE A 403 -2.01 -1.63 -14.33
N GLY A 404 -2.26 -0.68 -13.45
CA GLY A 404 -2.16 -0.82 -12.00
C GLY A 404 -2.73 0.38 -11.27
N LYS A 405 -2.90 0.25 -9.96
CA LYS A 405 -3.38 1.29 -9.05
C LYS A 405 -2.90 1.04 -7.61
N GLN A 406 -3.02 2.05 -6.75
CA GLN A 406 -2.61 2.00 -5.35
C GLN A 406 -1.14 1.60 -5.20
N LEU A 407 -0.24 2.41 -5.76
CA LEU A 407 1.19 2.15 -5.76
C LEU A 407 1.79 2.18 -4.35
N ARG A 408 2.67 1.23 -4.02
CA ARG A 408 3.44 1.21 -2.78
C ARG A 408 4.87 0.73 -3.03
N TRP A 409 5.83 1.38 -2.37
CA TRP A 409 7.17 0.80 -2.29
C TRP A 409 7.23 -0.28 -1.21
N GLY A 410 7.94 -1.37 -1.51
CA GLY A 410 8.40 -2.30 -0.50
C GLY A 410 9.71 -1.84 0.18
N PRO A 411 10.24 -2.62 1.10
CA PRO A 411 11.55 -2.39 1.72
C PRO A 411 12.71 -2.57 0.75
#